data_e1bac5a56ca00750dc338463ce3f7a2a
#
_entry.id   e1bac5a56ca00750dc338463ce3f7a2a
#
_cell.length_a   1.000
_cell.length_b   1.000
_cell.length_c   1.000
_cell.angle_alpha   90.00
_cell.angle_beta   90.00
_cell.angle_gamma   90.00
#
_symmetry.space_group_name_H-M   'P 1'
#
loop_
_entity.id
_entity.type
_entity.pdbx_description
1 polymer ?
#
loop_
_entity_poly.entity_id
_entity_poly.type
_entity_poly.pdbx_seq_one_letter_code
_entity_poly.pdbx_strand_id
1 'polypeptide(L)'
;MPITMQELADMAGVSRATVDRALNERGRVNQKTKDRICQLAKTMGYEPDLAAKTLASKNKIFRIGCILNSRGNTFFNDVEKGIQSAIDELNGFNIEVTTRSPEHLNASCQLKVIDALYQEGIQALIITPLNVPEIADRLNALIAEGIAVVALTADILGVNYLSYVGCNHLKSGQITANIAGLIAPPGARILFVLGSKSLLGHSQRLEGFLQILNESYPDMQVLDIIENQDDDFISYNLVHNYIADHPAIDLIVFAAGGSTGGIRAIQDSSCHCRIICFDLTSHNRHYLEEGLISCVLCQEPYTQGYQALKLLSGYLLLGKSPDTDRYYTKTEILVKNSL
;
A
#
# COMPACT_ATOMS: atom_id res chain seq x y z
N MET A 1 7.23 -26.37 22.96
CA MET A 1 6.10 -26.68 22.08
C MET A 1 5.03 -25.64 22.33
N PRO A 2 4.32 -25.14 21.34
CA PRO A 2 3.17 -24.27 21.58
C PRO A 2 2.12 -24.99 22.42
N ILE A 3 1.54 -24.29 23.38
CA ILE A 3 0.50 -24.83 24.26
C ILE A 3 -0.77 -25.16 23.45
N THR A 4 -1.40 -26.28 23.74
CA THR A 4 -2.65 -26.69 23.10
C THR A 4 -3.88 -26.04 23.75
N MET A 5 -5.01 -26.01 23.03
CA MET A 5 -6.29 -25.51 23.58
C MET A 5 -6.75 -26.36 24.79
N GLN A 6 -6.41 -27.65 24.82
CA GLN A 6 -6.74 -28.53 25.95
C GLN A 6 -5.91 -28.17 27.19
N GLU A 7 -4.61 -27.99 27.05
CA GLU A 7 -3.73 -27.54 28.15
C GLU A 7 -4.15 -26.18 28.69
N LEU A 8 -4.54 -25.24 27.81
CA LEU A 8 -5.08 -23.94 28.20
C LEU A 8 -6.40 -24.09 29.01
N ALA A 9 -7.27 -25.02 28.60
CA ALA A 9 -8.51 -25.32 29.28
C ALA A 9 -8.24 -25.90 30.72
N ASP A 10 -7.31 -26.84 30.80
CA ASP A 10 -6.90 -27.44 32.05
C ASP A 10 -6.30 -26.40 33.02
N MET A 11 -5.43 -25.52 32.53
CA MET A 11 -4.86 -24.42 33.33
C MET A 11 -5.90 -23.39 33.75
N ALA A 12 -6.87 -23.10 32.88
CA ALA A 12 -7.96 -22.21 33.20
C ALA A 12 -9.07 -22.84 34.04
N GLY A 13 -9.02 -24.15 34.32
CA GLY A 13 -10.02 -24.89 35.09
C GLY A 13 -11.42 -24.86 34.45
N VAL A 14 -11.48 -24.89 33.12
CA VAL A 14 -12.72 -24.83 32.33
C VAL A 14 -12.71 -25.86 31.21
N SER A 15 -13.84 -26.09 30.57
CA SER A 15 -13.89 -27.00 29.40
C SER A 15 -13.22 -26.39 28.18
N ARG A 16 -12.67 -27.22 27.28
CA ARG A 16 -12.15 -26.80 25.97
C ARG A 16 -13.17 -25.95 25.18
N ALA A 17 -14.46 -26.32 25.25
CA ALA A 17 -15.53 -25.55 24.63
C ALA A 17 -15.73 -24.16 25.24
N THR A 18 -15.41 -23.98 26.54
CA THR A 18 -15.44 -22.67 27.18
C THR A 18 -14.26 -21.81 26.74
N VAL A 19 -13.06 -22.39 26.59
CA VAL A 19 -11.89 -21.73 26.04
C VAL A 19 -12.15 -21.30 24.59
N ASP A 20 -12.69 -22.20 23.75
CA ASP A 20 -13.03 -21.88 22.35
C ASP A 20 -14.02 -20.70 22.27
N ARG A 21 -15.08 -20.72 23.11
CA ARG A 21 -16.05 -19.61 23.16
C ARG A 21 -15.44 -18.31 23.65
N ALA A 22 -14.56 -18.37 24.63
CA ALA A 22 -13.91 -17.17 25.19
C ALA A 22 -12.95 -16.52 24.20
N LEU A 23 -12.11 -17.32 23.53
CA LEU A 23 -11.11 -16.85 22.56
C LEU A 23 -11.71 -16.42 21.22
N ASN A 24 -12.82 -17.04 20.78
CA ASN A 24 -13.48 -16.75 19.50
C ASN A 24 -14.73 -15.87 19.67
N GLU A 25 -14.97 -15.30 20.84
CA GLU A 25 -16.13 -14.43 21.15
C GLU A 25 -17.50 -15.06 20.83
N ARG A 26 -17.58 -16.40 20.85
CA ARG A 26 -18.79 -17.14 20.53
C ARG A 26 -19.57 -17.51 21.80
N GLY A 27 -20.81 -17.03 21.89
CA GLY A 27 -21.72 -17.41 22.98
C GLY A 27 -21.45 -16.67 24.31
N ARG A 28 -22.20 -17.02 25.35
CA ARG A 28 -22.10 -16.35 26.67
C ARG A 28 -21.03 -17.05 27.50
N VAL A 29 -19.91 -16.34 27.74
CA VAL A 29 -18.90 -16.67 28.74
C VAL A 29 -18.87 -15.55 29.77
N ASN A 30 -18.77 -15.86 31.06
CA ASN A 30 -18.65 -14.84 32.09
C ASN A 30 -17.40 -13.97 31.83
N GLN A 31 -17.51 -12.67 32.00
CA GLN A 31 -16.42 -11.73 31.66
C GLN A 31 -15.14 -12.03 32.43
N LYS A 32 -15.21 -12.33 33.74
CA LYS A 32 -14.04 -12.69 34.52
C LYS A 32 -13.34 -13.96 34.02
N THR A 33 -14.13 -14.94 33.53
CA THR A 33 -13.60 -16.19 32.96
C THR A 33 -12.97 -15.92 31.61
N LYS A 34 -13.59 -15.06 30.78
CA LYS A 34 -13.05 -14.62 29.47
C LYS A 34 -11.70 -13.92 29.66
N ASP A 35 -11.63 -12.93 30.56
CA ASP A 35 -10.42 -12.16 30.82
C ASP A 35 -9.27 -13.06 31.29
N ARG A 36 -9.57 -14.01 32.20
CA ARG A 36 -8.59 -14.98 32.69
C ARG A 36 -8.06 -15.89 31.55
N ILE A 37 -8.93 -16.41 30.70
CA ILE A 37 -8.54 -17.24 29.55
C ILE A 37 -7.67 -16.45 28.59
N CYS A 38 -8.07 -15.22 28.23
CA CYS A 38 -7.30 -14.36 27.34
C CYS A 38 -5.92 -14.01 27.91
N GLN A 39 -5.84 -13.73 29.19
CA GLN A 39 -4.57 -13.45 29.87
C GLN A 39 -3.64 -14.67 29.90
N LEU A 40 -4.18 -15.85 30.23
CA LEU A 40 -3.44 -17.12 30.18
C LEU A 40 -2.95 -17.44 28.79
N ALA A 41 -3.80 -17.30 27.76
CA ALA A 41 -3.43 -17.52 26.37
C ALA A 41 -2.27 -16.62 25.94
N LYS A 42 -2.33 -15.33 26.29
CA LYS A 42 -1.25 -14.36 26.03
C LYS A 42 0.05 -14.70 26.75
N THR A 43 -0.03 -15.04 28.05
CA THR A 43 1.14 -15.36 28.87
C THR A 43 1.83 -16.63 28.41
N MET A 44 1.06 -17.63 28.01
CA MET A 44 1.56 -18.96 27.59
C MET A 44 1.90 -19.03 26.09
N GLY A 45 1.75 -17.93 25.32
CA GLY A 45 2.02 -17.92 23.88
C GLY A 45 1.11 -18.89 23.11
N TYR A 46 -0.15 -19.03 23.53
CA TYR A 46 -1.11 -19.87 22.82
C TYR A 46 -1.39 -19.28 21.43
N GLU A 47 -1.01 -20.02 20.40
CA GLU A 47 -1.43 -19.73 19.03
C GLU A 47 -2.52 -20.72 18.61
N PRO A 48 -3.66 -20.23 18.07
CA PRO A 48 -4.71 -21.11 17.55
C PRO A 48 -4.15 -22.06 16.49
N ASP A 49 -4.41 -23.35 16.64
CA ASP A 49 -4.01 -24.34 15.64
C ASP A 49 -4.71 -24.05 14.30
N LEU A 50 -3.92 -23.52 13.36
CA LEU A 50 -4.37 -23.18 12.01
C LEU A 50 -4.95 -24.41 11.31
N ALA A 51 -4.34 -25.58 11.52
CA ALA A 51 -4.78 -26.85 10.91
C ALA A 51 -6.14 -27.30 11.45
N ALA A 52 -6.39 -27.13 12.75
CA ALA A 52 -7.69 -27.46 13.35
C ALA A 52 -8.81 -26.52 12.88
N LYS A 53 -8.52 -25.22 12.72
CA LYS A 53 -9.47 -24.25 12.15
C LYS A 53 -9.70 -24.48 10.65
N THR A 54 -8.69 -24.87 9.89
CA THR A 54 -8.79 -25.27 8.49
C THR A 54 -9.74 -26.46 8.32
N LEU A 55 -9.64 -27.46 9.21
CA LEU A 55 -10.55 -28.60 9.20
C LEU A 55 -12.01 -28.19 9.44
N ALA A 56 -12.25 -27.21 10.31
CA ALA A 56 -13.59 -26.70 10.63
C ALA A 56 -14.14 -25.78 9.50
N SER A 57 -13.28 -25.15 8.71
CA SER A 57 -13.66 -24.25 7.60
C SER A 57 -13.65 -24.91 6.23
N LYS A 58 -13.44 -26.22 6.12
CA LYS A 58 -13.34 -26.98 4.85
C LYS A 58 -14.48 -26.74 3.85
N ASN A 59 -15.63 -26.24 4.30
CA ASN A 59 -16.79 -25.97 3.43
C ASN A 59 -17.07 -24.46 3.25
N LYS A 60 -16.24 -23.55 3.79
CA LYS A 60 -16.45 -22.12 3.66
C LYS A 60 -15.40 -21.53 2.71
N ILE A 61 -15.87 -20.96 1.61
CA ILE A 61 -15.03 -20.21 0.69
C ILE A 61 -14.97 -18.75 1.17
N PHE A 62 -13.76 -18.20 1.30
CA PHE A 62 -13.54 -16.80 1.62
C PHE A 62 -13.22 -16.04 0.31
N ARG A 63 -14.16 -15.22 -0.14
CA ARG A 63 -13.97 -14.37 -1.33
C ARG A 63 -13.44 -13.02 -0.93
N ILE A 64 -12.26 -12.68 -1.46
CA ILE A 64 -11.56 -11.41 -1.22
C ILE A 64 -11.51 -10.65 -2.53
N GLY A 65 -12.08 -9.45 -2.55
CA GLY A 65 -11.86 -8.50 -3.64
C GLY A 65 -10.51 -7.81 -3.47
N CYS A 66 -9.81 -7.56 -4.58
CA CYS A 66 -8.59 -6.78 -4.60
C CYS A 66 -8.70 -5.71 -5.68
N ILE A 67 -8.61 -4.43 -5.31
CA ILE A 67 -8.68 -3.30 -6.24
C ILE A 67 -7.35 -2.59 -6.27
N LEU A 68 -6.65 -2.69 -7.40
CA LEU A 68 -5.36 -2.06 -7.64
C LEU A 68 -5.48 -1.03 -8.77
N ASN A 69 -4.78 0.09 -8.65
CA ASN A 69 -4.72 1.10 -9.71
C ASN A 69 -3.60 0.75 -10.71
N SER A 70 -3.63 -0.50 -11.24
CA SER A 70 -2.50 -1.11 -11.98
C SER A 70 -2.43 -0.74 -13.46
N ARG A 71 -3.46 -0.14 -14.05
CA ARG A 71 -3.44 0.21 -15.48
C ARG A 71 -2.36 1.25 -15.76
N GLY A 72 -1.41 0.89 -16.63
CA GLY A 72 -0.29 1.76 -17.01
C GLY A 72 0.83 1.89 -15.97
N ASN A 73 0.65 1.36 -14.74
CA ASN A 73 1.64 1.46 -13.68
C ASN A 73 2.24 0.10 -13.32
N THR A 74 3.45 -0.16 -13.79
CA THR A 74 4.17 -1.44 -13.61
C THR A 74 4.59 -1.71 -12.16
N PHE A 75 4.53 -0.73 -11.27
CA PHE A 75 4.73 -0.91 -9.82
C PHE A 75 3.81 -2.01 -9.26
N PHE A 76 2.57 -2.07 -9.73
CA PHE A 76 1.60 -3.04 -9.24
C PHE A 76 1.89 -4.49 -9.67
N ASN A 77 2.77 -4.72 -10.66
CA ASN A 77 3.18 -6.08 -11.03
C ASN A 77 3.86 -6.81 -9.85
N ASP A 78 4.66 -6.10 -9.06
CA ASP A 78 5.32 -6.69 -7.90
C ASP A 78 4.37 -6.78 -6.69
N VAL A 79 3.42 -5.87 -6.55
CA VAL A 79 2.30 -5.99 -5.59
C VAL A 79 1.50 -7.26 -5.88
N GLU A 80 1.12 -7.49 -7.13
CA GLU A 80 0.38 -8.69 -7.57
C GLU A 80 1.17 -9.98 -7.32
N LYS A 81 2.49 -9.99 -7.57
CA LYS A 81 3.36 -11.13 -7.23
C LYS A 81 3.36 -11.41 -5.72
N GLY A 82 3.38 -10.37 -4.89
CA GLY A 82 3.29 -10.51 -3.44
C GLY A 82 1.96 -11.13 -3.01
N ILE A 83 0.84 -10.65 -3.57
CA ILE A 83 -0.49 -11.22 -3.34
C ILE A 83 -0.52 -12.69 -3.78
N GLN A 84 -0.01 -13.01 -4.98
CA GLN A 84 0.01 -14.39 -5.48
C GLN A 84 0.82 -15.32 -4.58
N SER A 85 1.98 -14.89 -4.10
CA SER A 85 2.79 -15.68 -3.17
C SER A 85 2.06 -15.95 -1.86
N ALA A 86 1.30 -14.98 -1.36
CA ALA A 86 0.47 -15.19 -0.18
C ALA A 86 -0.71 -16.15 -0.46
N ILE A 87 -1.31 -16.12 -1.67
CA ILE A 87 -2.32 -17.10 -2.10
C ILE A 87 -1.73 -18.52 -2.10
N ASP A 88 -0.53 -18.67 -2.66
CA ASP A 88 0.14 -19.98 -2.77
C ASP A 88 0.42 -20.59 -1.39
N GLU A 89 0.85 -19.77 -0.43
CA GLU A 89 1.03 -20.20 0.97
C GLU A 89 -0.29 -20.54 1.68
N LEU A 90 -1.39 -19.91 1.27
CA LEU A 90 -2.72 -20.15 1.82
C LEU A 90 -3.47 -21.25 1.08
N ASN A 91 -2.77 -22.02 0.23
CA ASN A 91 -3.35 -23.16 -0.46
C ASN A 91 -3.93 -24.16 0.56
N GLY A 92 -5.19 -24.54 0.36
CA GLY A 92 -5.94 -25.40 1.29
C GLY A 92 -6.86 -24.65 2.27
N PHE A 93 -6.84 -23.31 2.31
CA PHE A 93 -7.74 -22.52 3.17
C PHE A 93 -9.00 -22.01 2.46
N ASN A 94 -9.26 -22.45 1.22
CA ASN A 94 -10.40 -22.02 0.41
C ASN A 94 -10.54 -20.48 0.30
N ILE A 95 -9.44 -19.80 0.06
CA ILE A 95 -9.39 -18.35 -0.19
C ILE A 95 -9.39 -18.13 -1.70
N GLU A 96 -10.36 -17.38 -2.18
CA GLU A 96 -10.48 -16.93 -3.57
C GLU A 96 -10.22 -15.43 -3.60
N VAL A 97 -9.23 -14.99 -4.38
CA VAL A 97 -8.91 -13.58 -4.56
C VAL A 97 -9.24 -13.14 -5.98
N THR A 98 -10.09 -12.14 -6.13
CA THR A 98 -10.43 -11.54 -7.42
C THR A 98 -9.81 -10.16 -7.51
N THR A 99 -8.78 -10.01 -8.36
CA THR A 99 -8.13 -8.71 -8.60
C THR A 99 -8.78 -7.98 -9.76
N ARG A 100 -9.03 -6.68 -9.58
CA ARG A 100 -9.58 -5.76 -10.60
C ARG A 100 -8.91 -4.41 -10.53
N SER A 101 -8.91 -3.73 -11.69
CA SER A 101 -8.42 -2.35 -11.81
C SER A 101 -9.51 -1.45 -12.37
N PRO A 102 -9.72 -0.25 -11.80
CA PRO A 102 -10.59 0.76 -12.40
C PRO A 102 -10.11 1.11 -13.81
N GLU A 103 -11.04 1.48 -14.68
CA GLU A 103 -10.71 1.87 -16.05
C GLU A 103 -9.94 3.19 -16.12
N HIS A 104 -10.28 4.11 -15.22
CA HIS A 104 -9.62 5.39 -15.04
C HIS A 104 -9.45 5.70 -13.56
N LEU A 105 -8.48 6.54 -13.24
CA LEU A 105 -8.17 6.97 -11.87
C LEU A 105 -9.15 8.06 -11.39
N ASN A 106 -10.43 7.70 -11.27
CA ASN A 106 -11.49 8.57 -10.77
C ASN A 106 -12.51 7.81 -9.90
N ALA A 107 -13.25 8.54 -9.06
CA ALA A 107 -14.19 7.97 -8.09
C ALA A 107 -15.26 7.09 -8.76
N SER A 108 -15.86 7.54 -9.87
CA SER A 108 -16.94 6.82 -10.56
C SER A 108 -16.48 5.43 -11.05
N CYS A 109 -15.26 5.34 -11.63
CA CYS A 109 -14.71 4.07 -12.08
C CYS A 109 -14.35 3.17 -10.89
N GLN A 110 -13.80 3.73 -9.81
CA GLN A 110 -13.47 2.93 -8.62
C GLN A 110 -14.72 2.40 -7.91
N LEU A 111 -15.77 3.23 -7.77
CA LEU A 111 -17.07 2.81 -7.21
C LEU A 111 -17.69 1.66 -7.99
N LYS A 112 -17.68 1.71 -9.33
CA LYS A 112 -18.19 0.62 -10.18
C LYS A 112 -17.49 -0.71 -9.88
N VAL A 113 -16.16 -0.69 -9.67
CA VAL A 113 -15.40 -1.89 -9.35
C VAL A 113 -15.70 -2.39 -7.95
N ILE A 114 -15.81 -1.49 -6.97
CA ILE A 114 -16.21 -1.82 -5.59
C ILE A 114 -17.58 -2.51 -5.59
N ASP A 115 -18.57 -1.91 -6.25
CA ASP A 115 -19.93 -2.44 -6.29
C ASP A 115 -20.02 -3.76 -7.03
N ALA A 116 -19.28 -3.94 -8.11
CA ALA A 116 -19.22 -5.21 -8.83
C ALA A 116 -18.68 -6.34 -7.94
N LEU A 117 -17.58 -6.12 -7.20
CA LEU A 117 -17.03 -7.11 -6.26
C LEU A 117 -17.99 -7.38 -5.09
N TYR A 118 -18.67 -6.35 -4.59
CA TYR A 118 -19.69 -6.51 -3.55
C TYR A 118 -20.83 -7.41 -4.01
N GLN A 119 -21.35 -7.22 -5.23
CA GLN A 119 -22.39 -8.07 -5.82
C GLN A 119 -21.93 -9.52 -6.05
N GLU A 120 -20.64 -9.77 -6.19
CA GLU A 120 -20.05 -11.12 -6.26
C GLU A 120 -19.93 -11.79 -4.89
N GLY A 121 -20.31 -11.10 -3.82
CA GLY A 121 -20.40 -11.65 -2.46
C GLY A 121 -19.04 -11.77 -1.79
N ILE A 122 -18.15 -10.79 -1.97
CA ILE A 122 -16.89 -10.72 -1.20
C ILE A 122 -17.17 -10.58 0.29
N GLN A 123 -16.32 -11.14 1.12
CA GLN A 123 -16.33 -10.96 2.58
C GLN A 123 -15.23 -10.00 3.06
N ALA A 124 -14.29 -9.67 2.19
CA ALA A 124 -13.24 -8.72 2.50
C ALA A 124 -12.71 -8.04 1.24
N LEU A 125 -12.09 -6.89 1.41
CA LEU A 125 -11.59 -6.05 0.34
C LEU A 125 -10.17 -5.55 0.66
N ILE A 126 -9.25 -5.76 -0.28
CA ILE A 126 -7.97 -5.05 -0.34
C ILE A 126 -8.13 -3.97 -1.41
N ILE A 127 -7.78 -2.74 -1.11
CA ILE A 127 -7.97 -1.63 -2.04
C ILE A 127 -6.85 -0.61 -1.98
N THR A 128 -6.41 -0.11 -3.16
CA THR A 128 -5.66 1.14 -3.30
C THR A 128 -6.66 2.27 -3.50
N PRO A 129 -7.13 2.95 -2.42
CA PRO A 129 -8.26 3.85 -2.51
C PRO A 129 -7.88 5.21 -3.05
N LEU A 130 -8.80 5.85 -3.75
CA LEU A 130 -8.80 7.30 -3.96
C LEU A 130 -9.27 7.98 -2.68
N ASN A 131 -8.56 9.02 -2.24
CA ASN A 131 -8.92 9.79 -1.04
C ASN A 131 -9.95 10.87 -1.36
N VAL A 132 -11.17 10.43 -1.61
CA VAL A 132 -12.33 11.29 -1.89
C VAL A 132 -13.54 10.82 -1.07
N PRO A 133 -14.47 11.75 -0.69
CA PRO A 133 -15.57 11.44 0.20
C PRO A 133 -16.44 10.28 -0.28
N GLU A 134 -16.72 10.18 -1.58
CA GLU A 134 -17.59 9.14 -2.16
C GLU A 134 -17.02 7.73 -1.96
N ILE A 135 -15.70 7.59 -2.03
CA ILE A 135 -15.01 6.30 -1.77
C ILE A 135 -15.01 6.03 -0.26
N ALA A 136 -14.74 7.03 0.57
CA ALA A 136 -14.75 6.86 2.03
C ALA A 136 -16.14 6.42 2.52
N ASP A 137 -17.21 7.07 2.06
CA ASP A 137 -18.59 6.73 2.41
C ASP A 137 -18.93 5.30 1.98
N ARG A 138 -18.55 4.91 0.76
CA ARG A 138 -18.81 3.55 0.27
C ARG A 138 -18.06 2.49 1.07
N LEU A 139 -16.78 2.71 1.40
CA LEU A 139 -16.01 1.79 2.22
C LEU A 139 -16.57 1.68 3.64
N ASN A 140 -16.97 2.78 4.25
CA ASN A 140 -17.62 2.76 5.56
C ASN A 140 -18.95 1.99 5.54
N ALA A 141 -19.75 2.11 4.47
CA ALA A 141 -20.97 1.31 4.30
C ALA A 141 -20.65 -0.20 4.24
N LEU A 142 -19.63 -0.60 3.47
CA LEU A 142 -19.18 -2.00 3.40
C LEU A 142 -18.71 -2.51 4.76
N ILE A 143 -17.95 -1.70 5.50
CA ILE A 143 -17.46 -2.05 6.85
C ILE A 143 -18.63 -2.23 7.81
N ALA A 144 -19.64 -1.36 7.76
CA ALA A 144 -20.85 -1.48 8.57
C ALA A 144 -21.65 -2.76 8.27
N GLU A 145 -21.56 -3.29 7.05
CA GLU A 145 -22.13 -4.57 6.63
C GLU A 145 -21.24 -5.79 6.97
N GLY A 146 -20.08 -5.55 7.60
CA GLY A 146 -19.16 -6.60 8.05
C GLY A 146 -18.09 -7.01 7.05
N ILE A 147 -17.90 -6.26 5.97
CA ILE A 147 -16.79 -6.48 5.03
C ILE A 147 -15.50 -5.92 5.66
N ALA A 148 -14.49 -6.79 5.83
CA ALA A 148 -13.18 -6.33 6.31
C ALA A 148 -12.43 -5.62 5.19
N VAL A 149 -11.89 -4.43 5.46
CA VAL A 149 -11.17 -3.63 4.46
C VAL A 149 -9.72 -3.42 4.89
N VAL A 150 -8.79 -3.65 3.98
CA VAL A 150 -7.37 -3.29 4.09
C VAL A 150 -7.04 -2.27 3.02
N ALA A 151 -6.55 -1.10 3.44
CA ALA A 151 -6.00 -0.09 2.52
C ALA A 151 -4.58 -0.49 2.12
N LEU A 152 -4.29 -0.54 0.83
CA LEU A 152 -3.03 -1.01 0.27
C LEU A 152 -2.37 0.10 -0.57
N THR A 153 -1.09 0.33 -0.39
CA THR A 153 -0.22 1.31 -1.08
C THR A 153 -0.62 2.79 -0.88
N ALA A 154 -1.91 3.11 -0.90
CA ALA A 154 -2.45 4.43 -0.63
C ALA A 154 -3.41 4.37 0.56
N ASP A 155 -3.43 5.42 1.36
CA ASP A 155 -4.32 5.58 2.51
C ASP A 155 -5.57 6.40 2.12
N ILE A 156 -6.60 6.36 2.96
CA ILE A 156 -7.82 7.13 2.81
C ILE A 156 -8.27 7.68 4.16
N LEU A 157 -8.66 8.94 4.21
CA LEU A 157 -9.12 9.60 5.43
C LEU A 157 -10.59 9.26 5.73
N GLY A 158 -10.92 9.21 7.01
CA GLY A 158 -12.31 9.05 7.47
C GLY A 158 -12.87 7.63 7.32
N VAL A 159 -12.04 6.62 7.06
CA VAL A 159 -12.44 5.21 6.96
C VAL A 159 -11.87 4.40 8.11
N ASN A 160 -12.70 3.61 8.76
CA ASN A 160 -12.29 2.73 9.86
C ASN A 160 -11.96 1.32 9.35
N TYR A 161 -10.97 1.23 8.45
CA TYR A 161 -10.49 -0.03 7.88
C TYR A 161 -9.69 -0.87 8.90
N LEU A 162 -9.48 -2.14 8.59
CA LEU A 162 -8.77 -3.10 9.45
C LEU A 162 -7.28 -2.75 9.62
N SER A 163 -6.61 -2.39 8.54
CA SER A 163 -5.21 -1.97 8.52
C SER A 163 -4.86 -1.25 7.22
N TYR A 164 -3.86 -0.40 7.29
CA TYR A 164 -3.13 0.14 6.13
C TYR A 164 -1.84 -0.66 5.93
N VAL A 165 -1.54 -1.01 4.69
CA VAL A 165 -0.27 -1.63 4.29
C VAL A 165 0.37 -0.81 3.18
N GLY A 166 1.51 -0.21 3.44
CA GLY A 166 2.21 0.64 2.49
C GLY A 166 3.40 1.34 3.10
N CYS A 167 4.03 2.26 2.39
CA CYS A 167 5.11 3.06 2.96
C CYS A 167 4.59 4.30 3.72
N ASN A 168 5.45 4.94 4.50
CA ASN A 168 5.16 6.25 5.07
C ASN A 168 5.45 7.32 4.01
N HIS A 169 4.41 7.74 3.28
CA HIS A 169 4.56 8.64 2.14
C HIS A 169 5.08 10.03 2.52
N LEU A 170 4.65 10.58 3.66
CA LEU A 170 5.17 11.85 4.17
C LEU A 170 6.69 11.76 4.39
N LYS A 171 7.13 10.71 5.08
CA LYS A 171 8.56 10.46 5.32
C LYS A 171 9.32 10.22 4.01
N SER A 172 8.73 9.52 3.04
CA SER A 172 9.36 9.34 1.73
C SER A 172 9.58 10.67 1.01
N GLY A 173 8.61 11.58 1.08
CA GLY A 173 8.76 12.94 0.57
C GLY A 173 9.89 13.72 1.26
N GLN A 174 9.95 13.65 2.59
CA GLN A 174 11.03 14.27 3.39
C GLN A 174 12.42 13.73 2.99
N ILE A 175 12.53 12.41 2.81
CA ILE A 175 13.77 11.77 2.32
C ILE A 175 14.12 12.29 0.93
N THR A 176 13.14 12.39 0.02
CA THR A 176 13.35 12.90 -1.35
C THR A 176 13.90 14.32 -1.36
N ALA A 177 13.40 15.20 -0.49
CA ALA A 177 13.91 16.58 -0.37
C ALA A 177 15.36 16.62 0.13
N ASN A 178 15.71 15.79 1.11
CA ASN A 178 17.09 15.68 1.57
C ASN A 178 18.03 15.18 0.46
N ILE A 179 17.58 14.20 -0.35
CA ILE A 179 18.37 13.75 -1.51
C ILE A 179 18.50 14.88 -2.53
N ALA A 180 17.42 15.60 -2.82
CA ALA A 180 17.44 16.75 -3.72
C ALA A 180 18.50 17.77 -3.29
N GLY A 181 18.55 18.11 -1.99
CA GLY A 181 19.55 19.01 -1.42
C GLY A 181 21.00 18.52 -1.53
N LEU A 182 21.20 17.19 -1.61
CA LEU A 182 22.53 16.60 -1.77
C LEU A 182 23.02 16.57 -3.22
N ILE A 183 22.10 16.41 -4.18
CA ILE A 183 22.48 16.14 -5.59
C ILE A 183 22.27 17.33 -6.54
N ALA A 184 21.36 18.23 -6.20
CA ALA A 184 21.07 19.41 -7.02
C ALA A 184 21.93 20.62 -6.60
N PRO A 185 22.18 21.58 -7.52
CA PRO A 185 22.92 22.78 -7.17
C PRO A 185 22.14 23.65 -6.16
N PRO A 186 22.84 24.50 -5.38
CA PRO A 186 22.17 25.52 -4.55
C PRO A 186 21.24 26.40 -5.40
N GLY A 187 20.04 26.67 -4.89
CA GLY A 187 19.03 27.44 -5.62
C GLY A 187 18.37 26.69 -6.78
N ALA A 188 18.43 25.36 -6.80
CA ALA A 188 17.88 24.52 -7.87
C ALA A 188 16.40 24.77 -8.12
N ARG A 189 16.04 24.79 -9.40
CA ARG A 189 14.66 24.89 -9.92
C ARG A 189 14.13 23.49 -10.17
N ILE A 190 13.05 23.15 -9.50
CA ILE A 190 12.54 21.81 -9.41
C ILE A 190 11.18 21.72 -10.09
N LEU A 191 11.01 20.73 -10.96
CA LEU A 191 9.71 20.27 -11.41
C LEU A 191 9.31 19.03 -10.61
N PHE A 192 8.14 19.06 -9.96
CA PHE A 192 7.62 17.93 -9.22
C PHE A 192 6.48 17.26 -9.99
N VAL A 193 6.64 15.98 -10.35
CA VAL A 193 5.66 15.21 -11.13
C VAL A 193 5.09 14.12 -10.22
N LEU A 194 3.77 14.12 -10.07
CA LEU A 194 3.01 13.11 -9.31
C LEU A 194 1.88 12.53 -10.16
N GLY A 195 1.32 11.39 -9.76
CA GLY A 195 0.22 10.75 -10.49
C GLY A 195 -1.08 11.52 -10.33
N SER A 196 -1.60 11.61 -9.14
CA SER A 196 -2.81 12.38 -8.82
C SER A 196 -2.83 12.79 -7.37
N LYS A 197 -3.29 14.01 -7.09
CA LYS A 197 -3.55 14.50 -5.72
C LYS A 197 -4.71 13.78 -5.04
N SER A 198 -5.57 13.09 -5.79
CA SER A 198 -6.63 12.24 -5.24
C SER A 198 -6.11 10.97 -4.59
N LEU A 199 -4.84 10.59 -4.82
CA LEU A 199 -4.14 9.56 -4.06
C LEU A 199 -3.42 10.21 -2.89
N LEU A 200 -3.87 9.92 -1.66
CA LEU A 200 -3.34 10.57 -0.45
C LEU A 200 -1.82 10.41 -0.34
N GLY A 201 -1.28 9.25 -0.74
CA GLY A 201 0.15 9.01 -0.73
C GLY A 201 0.95 9.98 -1.62
N HIS A 202 0.40 10.36 -2.79
CA HIS A 202 1.06 11.34 -3.67
C HIS A 202 1.07 12.73 -3.06
N SER A 203 -0.06 13.16 -2.48
CA SER A 203 -0.14 14.45 -1.77
C SER A 203 0.78 14.50 -0.56
N GLN A 204 0.88 13.42 0.22
CA GLN A 204 1.78 13.32 1.37
C GLN A 204 3.27 13.36 0.96
N ARG A 205 3.64 12.74 -0.18
CA ARG A 205 5.02 12.87 -0.70
C ARG A 205 5.37 14.30 -1.04
N LEU A 206 4.45 15.00 -1.71
CA LEU A 206 4.63 16.42 -2.02
C LEU A 206 4.71 17.26 -0.74
N GLU A 207 3.82 17.04 0.22
CA GLU A 207 3.80 17.73 1.51
C GLU A 207 5.14 17.55 2.25
N GLY A 208 5.59 16.31 2.41
CA GLY A 208 6.86 16.01 3.07
C GLY A 208 8.07 16.59 2.34
N PHE A 209 8.04 16.60 1.00
CA PHE A 209 9.06 17.22 0.17
C PHE A 209 9.14 18.75 0.41
N LEU A 210 8.00 19.42 0.32
CA LEU A 210 7.92 20.87 0.52
C LEU A 210 8.29 21.29 1.94
N GLN A 211 7.90 20.48 2.94
CA GLN A 211 8.26 20.74 4.34
C GLN A 211 9.77 20.84 4.50
N ILE A 212 10.53 19.82 4.11
CA ILE A 212 11.99 19.78 4.27
C ILE A 212 12.67 20.80 3.35
N LEU A 213 12.13 21.01 2.15
CA LEU A 213 12.67 22.01 1.23
C LEU A 213 12.65 23.41 1.89
N ASN A 214 11.50 23.80 2.45
CA ASN A 214 11.35 25.10 3.12
C ASN A 214 12.18 25.22 4.40
N GLU A 215 12.32 24.11 5.16
CA GLU A 215 13.07 24.11 6.42
C GLU A 215 14.59 24.12 6.21
N SER A 216 15.10 23.36 5.25
CA SER A 216 16.53 23.06 5.13
C SER A 216 17.18 23.55 3.84
N TYR A 217 16.40 23.84 2.80
CA TYR A 217 16.89 24.25 1.48
C TYR A 217 16.07 25.42 0.91
N PRO A 218 15.94 26.55 1.63
CA PRO A 218 15.01 27.65 1.29
C PRO A 218 15.33 28.34 -0.04
N ASP A 219 16.54 28.20 -0.55
CA ASP A 219 16.95 28.77 -1.85
C ASP A 219 16.46 27.92 -3.04
N MET A 220 16.09 26.64 -2.82
CA MET A 220 15.56 25.78 -3.86
C MET A 220 14.07 26.05 -4.08
N GLN A 221 13.61 26.00 -5.33
CA GLN A 221 12.24 26.35 -5.70
C GLN A 221 11.55 25.26 -6.48
N VAL A 222 10.37 24.83 -6.04
CA VAL A 222 9.45 24.05 -6.86
C VAL A 222 8.73 25.01 -7.80
N LEU A 223 9.07 24.94 -9.10
CA LEU A 223 8.51 25.81 -10.12
C LEU A 223 7.06 25.44 -10.43
N ASP A 224 6.79 24.14 -10.51
CA ASP A 224 5.46 23.64 -10.79
C ASP A 224 5.27 22.20 -10.29
N ILE A 225 4.00 21.78 -10.22
CA ILE A 225 3.55 20.46 -9.81
C ILE A 225 2.63 19.90 -10.89
N ILE A 226 3.09 18.88 -11.60
CA ILE A 226 2.36 18.24 -12.69
C ILE A 226 1.69 16.96 -12.20
N GLU A 227 0.41 16.75 -12.59
CA GLU A 227 -0.33 15.50 -12.39
C GLU A 227 -0.39 14.70 -13.69
N ASN A 228 0.34 13.57 -13.76
CA ASN A 228 0.48 12.76 -14.98
C ASN A 228 -0.42 11.52 -15.02
N GLN A 229 -1.30 11.32 -14.04
CA GLN A 229 -2.24 10.20 -13.92
C GLN A 229 -1.56 8.80 -13.90
N ASP A 230 -0.29 8.73 -13.50
CA ASP A 230 0.55 7.52 -13.56
C ASP A 230 0.73 6.94 -14.98
N ASP A 231 0.51 7.76 -16.01
CA ASP A 231 0.51 7.39 -17.41
C ASP A 231 1.74 7.94 -18.15
N ASP A 232 2.46 7.08 -18.87
CA ASP A 232 3.69 7.45 -19.59
C ASP A 232 3.43 8.40 -20.75
N PHE A 233 2.31 8.25 -21.47
CA PHE A 233 1.98 9.12 -22.60
C PHE A 233 1.60 10.54 -22.14
N ILE A 234 0.80 10.62 -21.08
CA ILE A 234 0.42 11.90 -20.45
C ILE A 234 1.69 12.57 -19.89
N SER A 235 2.52 11.81 -19.19
CA SER A 235 3.77 12.29 -18.61
C SER A 235 4.72 12.85 -19.67
N TYR A 236 4.90 12.13 -20.79
CA TYR A 236 5.70 12.60 -21.91
C TYR A 236 5.25 13.98 -22.41
N ASN A 237 3.97 14.12 -22.72
CA ASN A 237 3.43 15.35 -23.28
C ASN A 237 3.55 16.53 -22.29
N LEU A 238 3.20 16.31 -21.02
CA LEU A 238 3.25 17.37 -20.02
C LEU A 238 4.69 17.82 -19.74
N VAL A 239 5.62 16.88 -19.55
CA VAL A 239 7.03 17.19 -19.27
C VAL A 239 7.69 17.81 -20.49
N HIS A 240 7.44 17.31 -21.72
CA HIS A 240 7.97 17.86 -22.95
C HIS A 240 7.56 19.33 -23.15
N ASN A 241 6.27 19.62 -23.00
CA ASN A 241 5.76 20.99 -23.14
C ASN A 241 6.32 21.90 -22.06
N TYR A 242 6.38 21.40 -20.81
CA TYR A 242 6.90 22.20 -19.70
C TYR A 242 8.38 22.57 -19.89
N ILE A 243 9.21 21.61 -20.32
CA ILE A 243 10.64 21.86 -20.59
C ILE A 243 10.83 22.86 -21.74
N ALA A 244 9.99 22.80 -22.78
CA ALA A 244 10.07 23.72 -23.92
C ALA A 244 9.89 25.18 -23.46
N ASP A 245 8.97 25.43 -22.54
CA ASP A 245 8.70 26.75 -21.98
C ASP A 245 9.68 27.15 -20.84
N HIS A 246 10.29 26.17 -20.18
CA HIS A 246 11.16 26.35 -19.01
C HIS A 246 12.48 25.58 -19.18
N PRO A 247 13.38 25.96 -20.08
CA PRO A 247 14.59 25.18 -20.42
C PRO A 247 15.61 25.08 -19.29
N ALA A 248 15.44 25.86 -18.23
CA ALA A 248 16.41 25.97 -17.13
C ALA A 248 15.93 25.27 -15.85
N ILE A 249 15.53 23.97 -15.95
CA ILE A 249 15.21 23.09 -14.83
C ILE A 249 16.48 22.36 -14.39
N ASP A 250 16.72 22.31 -13.08
CA ASP A 250 17.91 21.68 -12.49
C ASP A 250 17.62 20.29 -11.95
N LEU A 251 16.37 20.02 -11.51
CA LEU A 251 15.93 18.75 -10.96
C LEU A 251 14.47 18.45 -11.37
N ILE A 252 14.21 17.19 -11.77
CA ILE A 252 12.86 16.68 -11.92
C ILE A 252 12.66 15.50 -10.94
N VAL A 253 11.59 15.57 -10.15
CA VAL A 253 11.19 14.51 -9.22
C VAL A 253 9.95 13.82 -9.75
N PHE A 254 10.07 12.56 -10.16
CA PHE A 254 8.92 11.69 -10.48
C PHE A 254 8.51 10.94 -9.22
N ALA A 255 7.51 11.45 -8.50
CA ALA A 255 7.07 10.93 -7.21
C ALA A 255 5.99 9.83 -7.34
N ALA A 256 5.75 9.33 -8.57
CA ALA A 256 4.70 8.36 -8.89
C ALA A 256 5.04 7.61 -10.18
N GLY A 257 4.08 6.90 -10.78
CA GLY A 257 4.21 6.28 -12.11
C GLY A 257 4.36 7.30 -13.25
N GLY A 258 4.52 6.82 -14.48
CA GLY A 258 4.70 7.68 -15.66
C GLY A 258 6.12 8.25 -15.83
N SER A 259 7.09 7.81 -15.04
CA SER A 259 8.49 8.28 -15.13
C SER A 259 9.15 7.95 -16.47
N THR A 260 8.81 6.82 -17.09
CA THR A 260 9.37 6.40 -18.39
C THR A 260 9.06 7.42 -19.48
N GLY A 261 7.81 7.86 -19.56
CA GLY A 261 7.39 8.89 -20.51
C GLY A 261 8.08 10.23 -20.26
N GLY A 262 8.09 10.67 -19.01
CA GLY A 262 8.75 11.92 -18.64
C GLY A 262 10.26 11.93 -18.93
N ILE A 263 10.97 10.81 -18.67
CA ILE A 263 12.40 10.68 -18.96
C ILE A 263 12.65 10.70 -20.47
N ARG A 264 11.80 10.06 -21.28
CA ARG A 264 11.88 10.15 -22.76
C ARG A 264 11.72 11.59 -23.22
N ALA A 265 10.78 12.35 -22.67
CA ALA A 265 10.63 13.77 -22.98
C ALA A 265 11.91 14.58 -22.67
N ILE A 266 12.60 14.26 -21.57
CA ILE A 266 13.89 14.89 -21.22
C ILE A 266 14.96 14.50 -22.25
N GLN A 267 15.05 13.23 -22.65
CA GLN A 267 16.02 12.74 -23.64
C GLN A 267 15.80 13.35 -25.03
N ASP A 268 14.53 13.58 -25.41
CA ASP A 268 14.16 14.20 -26.69
C ASP A 268 14.37 15.73 -26.70
N SER A 269 14.72 16.31 -25.55
CA SER A 269 14.98 17.74 -25.36
C SER A 269 16.47 18.04 -25.17
N SER A 270 16.82 19.33 -25.12
CA SER A 270 18.16 19.77 -24.72
C SER A 270 18.30 20.00 -23.22
N CYS A 271 17.33 19.58 -22.42
CA CYS A 271 17.34 19.75 -20.96
C CYS A 271 18.35 18.79 -20.30
N HIS A 272 19.21 19.35 -19.47
CA HIS A 272 20.16 18.60 -18.67
C HIS A 272 19.86 18.84 -17.17
N CYS A 273 19.09 17.94 -16.58
CA CYS A 273 18.69 18.03 -15.18
C CYS A 273 19.01 16.73 -14.41
N ARG A 274 19.03 16.82 -13.08
CA ARG A 274 19.03 15.65 -12.22
C ARG A 274 17.62 15.02 -12.19
N ILE A 275 17.54 13.70 -12.02
CA ILE A 275 16.27 12.99 -11.98
C ILE A 275 16.23 12.12 -10.74
N ILE A 276 15.16 12.25 -9.95
CA ILE A 276 14.81 11.35 -8.85
C ILE A 276 13.51 10.66 -9.23
N CYS A 277 13.47 9.32 -9.11
CA CYS A 277 12.26 8.54 -9.37
C CYS A 277 11.83 7.75 -8.13
N PHE A 278 10.56 7.41 -8.10
CA PHE A 278 10.04 6.36 -7.23
C PHE A 278 9.94 5.06 -8.03
N ASP A 279 10.09 3.95 -7.30
CA ASP A 279 9.92 2.57 -7.71
C ASP A 279 10.90 2.05 -8.76
N LEU A 280 11.53 0.92 -8.45
CA LEU A 280 12.49 0.25 -9.31
C LEU A 280 11.78 -0.61 -10.36
N THR A 281 11.00 0.03 -11.23
CA THR A 281 10.43 -0.63 -12.42
C THR A 281 11.56 -1.10 -13.34
N SER A 282 11.26 -1.98 -14.30
CA SER A 282 12.27 -2.43 -15.27
C SER A 282 12.91 -1.27 -16.07
N HIS A 283 12.12 -0.26 -16.42
CA HIS A 283 12.63 0.92 -17.13
C HIS A 283 13.46 1.81 -16.20
N ASN A 284 13.00 2.08 -14.98
CA ASN A 284 13.76 2.88 -14.02
C ASN A 284 15.09 2.22 -13.64
N ARG A 285 15.12 0.86 -13.54
CA ARG A 285 16.35 0.09 -13.37
C ARG A 285 17.34 0.37 -14.50
N HIS A 286 16.90 0.24 -15.74
CA HIS A 286 17.72 0.49 -16.92
C HIS A 286 18.25 1.93 -16.94
N TYR A 287 17.39 2.92 -16.72
CA TYR A 287 17.81 4.33 -16.67
C TYR A 287 18.75 4.66 -15.50
N LEU A 288 18.61 3.96 -14.38
CA LEU A 288 19.54 4.08 -13.25
C LEU A 288 20.91 3.48 -13.59
N GLU A 289 20.95 2.32 -14.24
CA GLU A 289 22.18 1.66 -14.75
C GLU A 289 22.92 2.52 -15.78
N GLU A 290 22.19 3.20 -16.65
CA GLU A 290 22.77 4.15 -17.62
C GLU A 290 23.20 5.48 -16.97
N GLY A 291 22.73 5.78 -15.76
CA GLY A 291 23.04 7.03 -15.04
C GLY A 291 22.17 8.23 -15.44
N LEU A 292 21.06 7.97 -16.15
CA LEU A 292 20.05 8.99 -16.47
C LEU A 292 19.27 9.39 -15.20
N ILE A 293 18.89 8.41 -14.37
CA ILE A 293 18.31 8.64 -13.05
C ILE A 293 19.45 8.74 -12.02
N SER A 294 19.38 9.72 -11.14
CA SER A 294 20.36 9.93 -10.06
C SER A 294 20.14 8.95 -8.91
N CYS A 295 18.88 8.73 -8.53
CA CYS A 295 18.49 7.72 -7.54
C CYS A 295 17.02 7.33 -7.69
N VAL A 296 16.67 6.16 -7.14
CA VAL A 296 15.32 5.63 -7.07
C VAL A 296 14.96 5.35 -5.62
N LEU A 297 13.77 5.80 -5.19
CA LEU A 297 13.21 5.43 -3.90
C LEU A 297 12.27 4.23 -4.07
N CYS A 298 12.56 3.13 -3.39
CA CYS A 298 11.78 1.90 -3.44
C CYS A 298 10.94 1.71 -2.18
N GLN A 299 9.76 1.08 -2.30
CA GLN A 299 8.77 0.96 -1.24
C GLN A 299 8.44 -0.49 -0.88
N GLU A 300 9.18 -1.47 -1.35
CA GLU A 300 8.90 -2.90 -1.15
C GLU A 300 7.50 -3.33 -1.66
N PRO A 301 7.13 -3.12 -2.94
CA PRO A 301 5.78 -3.42 -3.46
C PRO A 301 5.37 -4.88 -3.27
N TYR A 302 6.28 -5.82 -3.45
CA TYR A 302 6.03 -7.24 -3.18
C TYR A 302 5.59 -7.46 -1.72
N THR A 303 6.34 -6.90 -0.76
CA THR A 303 6.04 -7.00 0.67
C THR A 303 4.67 -6.38 0.98
N GLN A 304 4.31 -5.27 0.34
CA GLN A 304 3.00 -4.64 0.53
C GLN A 304 1.86 -5.59 0.12
N GLY A 305 1.92 -6.15 -1.08
CA GLY A 305 0.90 -7.09 -1.57
C GLY A 305 0.80 -8.35 -0.70
N TYR A 306 1.94 -8.95 -0.38
CA TYR A 306 2.02 -10.14 0.46
C TYR A 306 1.42 -9.90 1.85
N GLN A 307 1.82 -8.83 2.54
CA GLN A 307 1.36 -8.53 3.89
C GLN A 307 -0.12 -8.15 3.94
N ALA A 308 -0.63 -7.42 2.95
CA ALA A 308 -2.04 -7.07 2.90
C ALA A 308 -2.94 -8.32 2.90
N LEU A 309 -2.62 -9.31 2.06
CA LEU A 309 -3.38 -10.56 2.01
C LEU A 309 -3.17 -11.40 3.28
N LYS A 310 -1.95 -11.48 3.83
CA LYS A 310 -1.67 -12.22 5.07
C LYS A 310 -2.43 -11.64 6.27
N LEU A 311 -2.47 -10.32 6.44
CA LEU A 311 -3.22 -9.66 7.51
C LEU A 311 -4.72 -9.94 7.37
N LEU A 312 -5.27 -9.75 6.17
CA LEU A 312 -6.69 -9.95 5.90
C LEU A 312 -7.11 -11.42 6.08
N SER A 313 -6.29 -12.35 5.60
CA SER A 313 -6.53 -13.80 5.77
C SER A 313 -6.45 -14.21 7.24
N GLY A 314 -5.50 -13.67 7.99
CA GLY A 314 -5.40 -13.89 9.43
C GLY A 314 -6.66 -13.44 10.17
N TYR A 315 -7.23 -12.30 9.79
CA TYR A 315 -8.50 -11.82 10.33
C TYR A 315 -9.67 -12.75 9.97
N LEU A 316 -9.81 -13.10 8.70
CA LEU A 316 -10.92 -13.93 8.22
C LEU A 316 -10.89 -15.37 8.80
N LEU A 317 -9.71 -15.97 8.86
CA LEU A 317 -9.54 -17.36 9.30
C LEU A 317 -9.52 -17.50 10.81
N LEU A 318 -8.88 -16.56 11.51
CA LEU A 318 -8.58 -16.67 12.93
C LEU A 318 -9.39 -15.71 13.79
N GLY A 319 -10.05 -14.71 13.20
CA GLY A 319 -10.64 -13.58 13.95
C GLY A 319 -9.59 -12.72 14.65
N LYS A 320 -8.32 -12.80 14.21
CA LYS A 320 -7.23 -12.05 14.81
C LYS A 320 -7.11 -10.69 14.15
N SER A 321 -7.46 -9.62 14.88
CA SER A 321 -7.16 -8.27 14.43
C SER A 321 -5.65 -8.06 14.31
N PRO A 322 -5.19 -7.25 13.35
CA PRO A 322 -3.78 -6.86 13.28
C PRO A 322 -3.29 -6.23 14.58
N ASP A 323 -2.02 -6.44 14.92
CA ASP A 323 -1.40 -5.85 16.10
C ASP A 323 -1.23 -4.32 15.99
N THR A 324 -1.33 -3.80 14.76
CA THR A 324 -1.25 -2.37 14.43
C THR A 324 -2.25 -2.03 13.33
N ASP A 325 -2.78 -0.81 13.37
CA ASP A 325 -3.62 -0.25 12.31
C ASP A 325 -2.82 0.14 11.05
N ARG A 326 -1.47 0.17 11.14
CA ARG A 326 -0.56 0.54 10.04
C ARG A 326 0.65 -0.36 9.96
N TYR A 327 0.81 -1.05 8.84
CA TYR A 327 2.02 -1.81 8.51
C TYR A 327 2.85 -1.00 7.51
N TYR A 328 3.91 -0.36 7.99
CA TYR A 328 4.79 0.42 7.14
C TYR A 328 5.91 -0.43 6.56
N THR A 329 6.01 -0.46 5.23
CA THR A 329 7.18 -0.99 4.53
C THR A 329 8.34 -0.01 4.56
N LYS A 330 9.54 -0.49 4.27
CA LYS A 330 10.75 0.34 4.24
C LYS A 330 10.79 1.20 2.98
N THR A 331 11.39 2.37 3.12
CA THR A 331 11.84 3.18 1.98
C THR A 331 13.34 2.94 1.80
N GLU A 332 13.73 2.37 0.66
CA GLU A 332 15.12 2.13 0.30
C GLU A 332 15.54 3.11 -0.81
N ILE A 333 16.77 3.60 -0.73
CA ILE A 333 17.35 4.49 -1.73
C ILE A 333 18.36 3.71 -2.55
N LEU A 334 18.14 3.62 -3.84
CA LEU A 334 19.03 2.93 -4.77
C LEU A 334 19.73 3.94 -5.69
N VAL A 335 21.02 3.75 -5.87
CA VAL A 335 21.87 4.48 -6.81
C VAL A 335 22.49 3.48 -7.80
N LYS A 336 23.14 3.96 -8.87
CA LYS A 336 23.67 3.15 -9.98
C LYS A 336 24.36 1.86 -9.53
N ASN A 337 25.18 1.90 -8.50
CA ASN A 337 25.98 0.76 -8.05
C ASN A 337 25.33 -0.04 -6.90
N SER A 338 24.06 0.22 -6.59
CA SER A 338 23.26 -0.54 -5.59
C SER A 338 22.54 -1.75 -6.21
N LEU A 339 22.57 -1.91 -7.54
CA LEU A 339 21.81 -2.89 -8.30
C LEU A 339 22.56 -4.22 -8.46
#